data_a8c186778fb6c257ffb5827dea411161
#
_entry.id   a8c186778fb6c257ffb5827dea411161
#
_cell.length_a   1.000
_cell.length_b   1.000
_cell.length_c   1.000
_cell.angle_alpha   90.00
_cell.angle_beta   90.00
_cell.angle_gamma   90.00
#
_symmetry.space_group_name_H-M   'P 1'
#
loop_
_entity.id
_entity.type
_entity.pdbx_description
1 polymer ?
#
loop_
_entity_poly.entity_id
_entity_poly.type
_entity_poly.pdbx_seq_one_letter_code
_entity_poly.pdbx_strand_id
1 'polypeptide(L)'
;RDRDRDKYRVGGPYAKYVLVVMIVVYTFNLIDRQILSILSEELKGDLGITDAQLGFLYGTSFAAFYAIFGLPLGRLADLWIRKSLIAIGLVFWSVMTMLSGTAGGIVSLALYRFGVGAGEASATPATYSLLSDWFPPNRRASVLATYSTGAYIGMGVSLGLGGLIVDFWKSAYPDTALAPFGLESWQVTFMMVGFPGIIL
;
A
#
# COMPACT_ATOMS: atom_id res chain seq x y z
N ARG A 1 -16.38 -30.03 -18.44
CA ARG A 1 -16.03 -30.51 -17.08
C ARG A 1 -14.50 -30.58 -16.87
N ASP A 2 -13.71 -30.97 -17.91
CA ASP A 2 -12.23 -31.06 -17.80
C ASP A 2 -11.54 -29.69 -17.86
N ARG A 3 -12.05 -28.70 -18.61
CA ARG A 3 -11.47 -27.35 -18.68
C ARG A 3 -11.53 -26.62 -17.35
N ASP A 4 -12.51 -26.88 -16.50
CA ASP A 4 -12.62 -26.24 -15.19
C ASP A 4 -11.64 -26.85 -14.15
N ARG A 5 -11.33 -28.15 -14.27
CA ARG A 5 -10.33 -28.80 -13.41
C ARG A 5 -8.91 -28.29 -13.67
N ASP A 6 -8.56 -28.05 -14.94
CA ASP A 6 -7.24 -27.52 -15.32
C ASP A 6 -7.04 -26.06 -14.90
N LYS A 7 -8.13 -25.29 -14.78
CA LYS A 7 -8.10 -23.89 -14.38
C LYS A 7 -7.58 -23.69 -12.95
N TYR A 8 -7.93 -24.58 -12.03
CA TYR A 8 -7.56 -24.52 -10.60
C TYR A 8 -6.40 -25.48 -10.24
N ARG A 9 -5.68 -25.99 -11.24
CA ARG A 9 -4.52 -26.85 -11.03
C ARG A 9 -3.38 -26.09 -10.36
N VAL A 10 -2.71 -26.73 -9.40
CA VAL A 10 -1.50 -26.18 -8.73
C VAL A 10 -0.45 -25.84 -9.79
N GLY A 11 0.02 -24.57 -9.78
CA GLY A 11 0.94 -24.05 -10.81
C GLY A 11 0.30 -23.74 -12.16
N GLY A 12 -1.03 -23.85 -12.30
CA GLY A 12 -1.79 -23.61 -13.52
C GLY A 12 -1.99 -22.12 -13.85
N PRO A 13 -2.78 -21.80 -14.88
CA PRO A 13 -3.03 -20.43 -15.32
C PRO A 13 -3.62 -19.54 -14.22
N TYR A 14 -4.53 -20.07 -13.39
CA TYR A 14 -5.12 -19.34 -12.29
C TYR A 14 -4.10 -19.01 -11.18
N ALA A 15 -3.18 -19.93 -10.88
CA ALA A 15 -2.10 -19.66 -9.92
C ALA A 15 -1.20 -18.50 -10.38
N LYS A 16 -0.93 -18.41 -11.70
CA LYS A 16 -0.17 -17.29 -12.29
C LYS A 16 -0.93 -15.97 -12.18
N TYR A 17 -2.26 -16.00 -12.43
CA TYR A 17 -3.12 -14.84 -12.24
C TYR A 17 -3.08 -14.35 -10.77
N VAL A 18 -3.21 -15.27 -9.80
CA VAL A 18 -3.07 -14.95 -8.38
C VAL A 18 -1.72 -14.30 -8.07
N LEU A 19 -0.62 -14.84 -8.62
CA LEU A 19 0.71 -14.27 -8.44
C LEU A 19 0.79 -12.82 -8.98
N VAL A 20 0.27 -12.58 -10.17
CA VAL A 20 0.26 -11.23 -10.78
C VAL A 20 -0.55 -10.25 -9.92
N VAL A 21 -1.74 -10.65 -9.47
CA VAL A 21 -2.56 -9.81 -8.57
C VAL A 21 -1.80 -9.51 -7.28
N MET A 22 -1.13 -10.49 -6.68
CA MET A 22 -0.35 -10.28 -5.46
C MET A 22 0.87 -9.37 -5.69
N ILE A 23 1.52 -9.43 -6.86
CA ILE A 23 2.58 -8.48 -7.23
C ILE A 23 2.03 -7.06 -7.30
N VAL A 24 0.85 -6.87 -7.92
CA VAL A 24 0.19 -5.57 -7.99
C VAL A 24 -0.16 -5.05 -6.59
N VAL A 25 -0.76 -5.88 -5.74
CA VAL A 25 -1.06 -5.52 -4.34
C VAL A 25 0.22 -5.10 -3.59
N TYR A 26 1.32 -5.83 -3.77
CA TYR A 26 2.59 -5.50 -3.13
C TYR A 26 3.20 -4.20 -3.69
N THR A 27 3.03 -3.95 -4.98
CA THR A 27 3.42 -2.69 -5.62
C THR A 27 2.70 -1.51 -4.96
N PHE A 28 1.37 -1.58 -4.78
CA PHE A 28 0.60 -0.54 -4.07
C PHE A 28 1.05 -0.36 -2.62
N ASN A 29 1.32 -1.44 -1.92
CA ASN A 29 1.84 -1.40 -0.56
C ASN A 29 3.14 -0.57 -0.47
N LEU A 30 4.06 -0.77 -1.41
CA LEU A 30 5.32 -0.01 -1.44
C LEU A 30 5.13 1.45 -1.89
N ILE A 31 4.19 1.71 -2.80
CA ILE A 31 3.84 3.08 -3.19
C ILE A 31 3.34 3.85 -1.95
N ASP A 32 2.42 3.28 -1.18
CA ASP A 32 1.88 3.89 0.04
C ASP A 32 2.94 4.18 1.09
N ARG A 33 3.95 3.32 1.22
CA ARG A 33 5.08 3.55 2.13
C ARG A 33 5.98 4.68 1.68
N GLN A 34 6.30 4.72 0.39
CA GLN A 34 7.25 5.69 -0.15
C GLN A 34 6.66 7.08 -0.32
N ILE A 35 5.34 7.19 -0.52
CA ILE A 35 4.70 8.48 -0.81
C ILE A 35 4.91 9.50 0.31
N LEU A 36 4.92 9.09 1.57
CA LEU A 36 5.19 9.98 2.70
C LEU A 36 6.59 10.61 2.62
N SER A 37 7.60 9.85 2.18
CA SER A 37 8.95 10.35 1.98
C SER A 37 9.04 11.34 0.83
N ILE A 38 8.30 11.06 -0.26
CA ILE A 38 8.28 11.92 -1.46
C ILE A 38 7.61 13.26 -1.13
N LEU A 39 6.55 13.24 -0.31
CA LEU A 39 5.79 14.43 0.10
C LEU A 39 6.39 15.15 1.32
N SER A 40 7.56 14.76 1.79
CA SER A 40 8.15 15.27 3.03
C SER A 40 8.28 16.79 3.05
N GLU A 41 8.78 17.40 1.95
CA GLU A 41 8.95 18.86 1.87
C GLU A 41 7.62 19.61 1.86
N GLU A 42 6.61 19.06 1.15
CA GLU A 42 5.25 19.63 1.12
C GLU A 42 4.62 19.60 2.52
N LEU A 43 4.72 18.47 3.20
CA LEU A 43 4.19 18.28 4.56
C LEU A 43 4.88 19.19 5.59
N LYS A 44 6.19 19.41 5.45
CA LYS A 44 6.92 20.35 6.30
C LYS A 44 6.45 21.80 6.07
N GLY A 45 6.28 22.16 4.80
CA GLY A 45 5.85 23.51 4.43
C GLY A 45 4.45 23.86 4.91
N ASP A 46 3.50 22.95 4.73
CA ASP A 46 2.08 23.19 4.99
C ASP A 46 1.67 22.87 6.44
N LEU A 47 2.09 21.74 6.98
CA LEU A 47 1.70 21.29 8.33
C LEU A 47 2.72 21.67 9.42
N GLY A 48 3.84 22.28 9.09
CA GLY A 48 4.90 22.63 10.04
C GLY A 48 5.56 21.43 10.71
N ILE A 49 5.56 20.26 10.06
CA ILE A 49 6.10 19.00 10.59
C ILE A 49 7.62 19.04 10.53
N THR A 50 8.29 18.65 11.62
CA THR A 50 9.75 18.55 11.68
C THR A 50 10.29 17.26 11.07
N ASP A 51 11.58 17.23 10.70
CA ASP A 51 12.24 16.01 10.20
C ASP A 51 12.19 14.85 11.20
N ALA A 52 12.28 15.16 12.51
CA ALA A 52 12.16 14.16 13.57
C ALA A 52 10.75 13.54 13.60
N GLN A 53 9.71 14.33 13.42
CA GLN A 53 8.32 13.87 13.35
C GLN A 53 8.06 13.04 12.09
N LEU A 54 8.59 13.46 10.93
CA LEU A 54 8.53 12.68 9.70
C LEU A 54 9.26 11.35 9.83
N GLY A 55 10.47 11.36 10.39
CA GLY A 55 11.24 10.16 10.67
C GLY A 55 10.49 9.19 11.61
N PHE A 56 9.80 9.73 12.62
CA PHE A 56 8.94 8.93 13.50
C PHE A 56 7.78 8.30 12.72
N LEU A 57 7.08 9.06 11.88
CA LEU A 57 5.95 8.56 11.08
C LEU A 57 6.38 7.51 10.06
N TYR A 58 7.49 7.74 9.37
CA TYR A 58 8.01 6.85 8.32
C TYR A 58 8.60 5.55 8.89
N GLY A 59 9.34 5.64 9.97
CA GLY A 59 10.11 4.53 10.52
C GLY A 59 9.47 3.89 11.75
N THR A 60 9.64 4.54 12.91
CA THR A 60 9.38 3.91 14.22
C THR A 60 7.92 3.58 14.43
N SER A 61 7.02 4.53 14.15
CA SER A 61 5.58 4.31 14.36
C SER A 61 5.03 3.23 13.44
N PHE A 62 5.37 3.29 12.16
CA PHE A 62 4.95 2.29 11.19
C PHE A 62 5.44 0.89 11.59
N ALA A 63 6.72 0.74 11.92
CA ALA A 63 7.31 -0.54 12.33
C ALA A 63 6.65 -1.10 13.60
N ALA A 64 6.37 -0.25 14.60
CA ALA A 64 5.71 -0.66 15.83
C ALA A 64 4.29 -1.18 15.57
N PHE A 65 3.47 -0.42 14.82
CA PHE A 65 2.09 -0.85 14.51
C PHE A 65 2.07 -2.08 13.61
N TYR A 66 2.96 -2.15 12.62
CA TYR A 66 3.11 -3.33 11.77
C TYR A 66 3.46 -4.57 12.62
N ALA A 67 4.35 -4.46 13.60
CA ALA A 67 4.71 -5.58 14.49
C ALA A 67 3.56 -5.97 15.43
N ILE A 68 2.87 -4.98 16.05
CA ILE A 68 1.75 -5.22 16.96
C ILE A 68 0.60 -5.94 16.24
N PHE A 69 0.22 -5.48 15.06
CA PHE A 69 -0.87 -6.07 14.29
C PHE A 69 -0.44 -7.29 13.47
N GLY A 70 0.84 -7.42 13.11
CA GLY A 70 1.37 -8.53 12.33
C GLY A 70 1.17 -9.90 12.99
N LEU A 71 1.37 -9.99 14.30
CA LEU A 71 1.16 -11.24 15.04
C LEU A 71 -0.32 -11.69 15.08
N PRO A 72 -1.29 -10.84 15.49
CA PRO A 72 -2.71 -11.21 15.44
C PRO A 72 -3.21 -11.49 14.03
N LEU A 73 -2.83 -10.66 13.05
CA LEU A 73 -3.26 -10.82 11.67
C LEU A 73 -2.61 -12.02 10.97
N GLY A 74 -1.37 -12.38 11.36
CA GLY A 74 -0.74 -13.63 10.95
C GLY A 74 -1.54 -14.84 11.40
N ARG A 75 -1.97 -14.89 12.68
CA ARG A 75 -2.87 -15.94 13.18
C ARG A 75 -4.22 -15.94 12.47
N LEU A 76 -4.77 -14.76 12.20
CA LEU A 76 -6.02 -14.65 11.47
C LEU A 76 -5.89 -15.16 10.03
N ALA A 77 -4.75 -14.96 9.38
CA ALA A 77 -4.46 -15.51 8.04
C ALA A 77 -4.44 -17.04 8.01
N ASP A 78 -4.12 -17.70 9.14
CA ASP A 78 -4.18 -19.16 9.26
C ASP A 78 -5.61 -19.68 9.50
N LEU A 79 -6.46 -18.89 10.15
CA LEU A 79 -7.80 -19.30 10.58
C LEU A 79 -8.90 -18.84 9.63
N TRP A 80 -8.66 -17.83 8.82
CA TRP A 80 -9.68 -17.22 7.97
C TRP A 80 -9.36 -17.34 6.48
N ILE A 81 -10.32 -16.88 5.63
CA ILE A 81 -10.17 -16.87 4.17
C ILE A 81 -9.12 -15.82 3.77
N ARG A 82 -7.93 -16.25 3.40
CA ARG A 82 -6.76 -15.41 3.11
C ARG A 82 -7.02 -14.31 2.09
N LYS A 83 -7.73 -14.64 0.99
CA LYS A 83 -8.10 -13.64 -0.04
C LYS A 83 -8.96 -12.52 0.53
N SER A 84 -9.91 -12.86 1.42
CA SER A 84 -10.78 -11.87 2.05
C SER A 84 -10.00 -10.99 3.03
N LEU A 85 -9.06 -11.58 3.77
CA LEU A 85 -8.19 -10.84 4.67
C LEU A 85 -7.31 -9.84 3.90
N ILE A 86 -6.73 -10.26 2.78
CA ILE A 86 -5.93 -9.38 1.90
C ILE A 86 -6.82 -8.26 1.34
N ALA A 87 -8.00 -8.59 0.82
CA ALA A 87 -8.90 -7.61 0.23
C ALA A 87 -9.38 -6.56 1.24
N ILE A 88 -9.80 -7.00 2.44
CA ILE A 88 -10.22 -6.08 3.52
C ILE A 88 -9.03 -5.22 3.98
N GLY A 89 -7.86 -5.83 4.16
CA GLY A 89 -6.63 -5.11 4.49
C GLY A 89 -6.32 -4.04 3.44
N LEU A 90 -6.37 -4.40 2.15
CA LEU A 90 -6.12 -3.50 1.02
C LEU A 90 -7.08 -2.31 1.02
N VAL A 91 -8.38 -2.56 1.10
CA VAL A 91 -9.38 -1.48 1.17
C VAL A 91 -9.16 -0.60 2.39
N PHE A 92 -8.90 -1.21 3.56
CA PHE A 92 -8.70 -0.48 4.79
C PHE A 92 -7.49 0.45 4.73
N TRP A 93 -6.29 -0.06 4.34
CA TRP A 93 -5.12 0.83 4.26
C TRP A 93 -5.26 1.86 3.15
N SER A 94 -5.91 1.54 2.02
CA SER A 94 -6.16 2.48 0.93
C SER A 94 -7.05 3.64 1.37
N VAL A 95 -8.11 3.36 2.15
CA VAL A 95 -8.94 4.40 2.77
C VAL A 95 -8.11 5.25 3.74
N MET A 96 -7.26 4.64 4.57
CA MET A 96 -6.38 5.38 5.49
C MET A 96 -5.37 6.24 4.75
N THR A 97 -4.83 5.76 3.61
CA THR A 97 -3.97 6.57 2.73
C THR A 97 -4.72 7.76 2.17
N MET A 98 -5.95 7.57 1.66
CA MET A 98 -6.76 8.70 1.19
C MET A 98 -7.05 9.70 2.30
N LEU A 99 -7.42 9.23 3.50
CA LEU A 99 -7.66 10.07 4.66
C LEU A 99 -6.41 10.84 5.11
N SER A 100 -5.20 10.32 4.85
CA SER A 100 -3.95 11.06 5.09
C SER A 100 -3.92 12.39 4.34
N GLY A 101 -4.55 12.49 3.16
CA GLY A 101 -4.73 13.74 2.42
C GLY A 101 -5.71 14.74 3.06
N THR A 102 -6.42 14.36 4.12
CA THR A 102 -7.30 15.27 4.87
C THR A 102 -6.71 15.67 6.22
N ALA A 103 -5.44 15.33 6.47
CA ALA A 103 -4.81 15.61 7.75
C ALA A 103 -4.61 17.12 7.96
N GLY A 104 -5.06 17.64 9.09
CA GLY A 104 -4.85 19.03 9.49
C GLY A 104 -3.65 19.24 10.44
N GLY A 105 -2.78 18.23 10.59
CA GLY A 105 -1.57 18.30 11.44
C GLY A 105 -0.99 16.92 11.72
N ILE A 106 0.11 16.91 12.49
CA ILE A 106 0.89 15.71 12.79
C ILE A 106 0.07 14.59 13.45
N VAL A 107 -0.84 14.93 14.36
CA VAL A 107 -1.62 13.93 15.12
C VAL A 107 -2.59 13.19 14.20
N SER A 108 -3.35 13.91 13.37
CA SER A 108 -4.29 13.29 12.42
C SER A 108 -3.54 12.48 11.36
N LEU A 109 -2.44 12.99 10.83
CA LEU A 109 -1.58 12.26 9.90
C LEU A 109 -1.04 10.98 10.54
N ALA A 110 -0.55 11.04 11.78
CA ALA A 110 -0.07 9.87 12.51
C ALA A 110 -1.15 8.80 12.68
N LEU A 111 -2.37 9.20 13.07
CA LEU A 111 -3.48 8.26 13.24
C LEU A 111 -3.83 7.54 11.93
N TYR A 112 -3.88 8.26 10.82
CA TYR A 112 -4.13 7.65 9.51
C TYR A 112 -2.99 6.72 9.09
N ARG A 113 -1.73 7.13 9.29
CA ARG A 113 -0.56 6.29 8.98
C ARG A 113 -0.47 5.03 9.88
N PHE A 114 -0.92 5.10 11.11
CA PHE A 114 -1.08 3.91 11.97
C PHE A 114 -2.12 2.95 11.40
N GLY A 115 -3.24 3.47 10.90
CA GLY A 115 -4.24 2.68 10.19
C GLY A 115 -3.67 2.01 8.94
N VAL A 116 -2.86 2.72 8.14
CA VAL A 116 -2.15 2.12 7.00
C VAL A 116 -1.29 0.96 7.45
N GLY A 117 -0.41 1.15 8.46
CA GLY A 117 0.45 0.09 8.99
C GLY A 117 -0.32 -1.13 9.50
N ALA A 118 -1.46 -0.91 10.18
CA ALA A 118 -2.33 -1.98 10.65
C ALA A 118 -2.95 -2.78 9.49
N GLY A 119 -3.45 -2.09 8.45
CA GLY A 119 -4.02 -2.75 7.25
C GLY A 119 -2.98 -3.55 6.48
N GLU A 120 -1.82 -2.97 6.23
CA GLU A 120 -0.73 -3.60 5.51
C GLU A 120 -0.15 -4.84 6.20
N ALA A 121 -0.18 -4.88 7.54
CA ALA A 121 0.32 -6.01 8.31
C ALA A 121 -0.40 -7.34 7.98
N SER A 122 -1.62 -7.27 7.43
CA SER A 122 -2.38 -8.45 7.01
C SER A 122 -1.86 -9.08 5.71
N ALA A 123 -1.28 -8.27 4.82
CA ALA A 123 -1.01 -8.66 3.44
C ALA A 123 0.13 -9.69 3.32
N THR A 124 1.26 -9.46 3.96
CA THR A 124 2.46 -10.30 3.79
C THR A 124 2.23 -11.75 4.24
N PRO A 125 1.78 -12.03 5.49
CA PRO A 125 1.58 -13.41 5.93
C PRO A 125 0.50 -14.12 5.13
N ALA A 126 -0.61 -13.45 4.84
CA ALA A 126 -1.70 -14.01 4.05
C ALA A 126 -1.26 -14.32 2.60
N THR A 127 -0.47 -13.44 1.97
CA THR A 127 0.04 -13.66 0.62
C THR A 127 1.03 -14.82 0.54
N TYR A 128 1.98 -14.92 1.48
CA TYR A 128 2.94 -16.03 1.50
C TYR A 128 2.23 -17.37 1.67
N SER A 129 1.26 -17.44 2.59
CA SER A 129 0.43 -18.61 2.78
C SER A 129 -0.38 -18.94 1.51
N LEU A 130 -1.05 -17.96 0.91
CA LEU A 130 -1.83 -18.13 -0.31
C LEU A 130 -0.99 -18.63 -1.48
N LEU A 131 0.17 -18.03 -1.75
CA LEU A 131 1.06 -18.45 -2.83
C LEU A 131 1.64 -19.85 -2.59
N SER A 132 1.88 -20.23 -1.35
CA SER A 132 2.36 -21.57 -0.99
C SER A 132 1.33 -22.65 -1.26
N ASP A 133 0.03 -22.35 -1.24
CA ASP A 133 -1.03 -23.29 -1.62
C ASP A 133 -1.17 -23.44 -3.14
N TRP A 134 -0.94 -22.35 -3.89
CA TRP A 134 -1.09 -22.35 -5.35
C TRP A 134 0.12 -22.87 -6.11
N PHE A 135 1.29 -23.01 -5.47
CA PHE A 135 2.53 -23.44 -6.14
C PHE A 135 3.18 -24.64 -5.43
N PRO A 136 3.74 -25.59 -6.20
CA PRO A 136 4.38 -26.76 -5.62
C PRO A 136 5.67 -26.38 -4.87
N PRO A 137 6.09 -27.17 -3.86
CA PRO A 137 7.24 -26.86 -3.00
C PRO A 137 8.53 -26.48 -3.73
N ASN A 138 8.83 -27.17 -4.84
CA ASN A 138 10.04 -26.95 -5.64
C ASN A 138 10.03 -25.61 -6.42
N ARG A 139 8.91 -24.91 -6.51
CA ARG A 139 8.78 -23.60 -7.18
C ARG A 139 8.50 -22.44 -6.22
N ARG A 140 8.23 -22.69 -4.95
CA ARG A 140 7.84 -21.65 -3.98
C ARG A 140 8.90 -20.55 -3.83
N ALA A 141 10.18 -20.93 -3.76
CA ALA A 141 11.26 -19.93 -3.65
C ALA A 141 11.28 -18.98 -4.85
N SER A 142 11.19 -19.51 -6.08
CA SER A 142 11.14 -18.71 -7.30
C SER A 142 9.88 -17.83 -7.37
N VAL A 143 8.73 -18.34 -6.95
CA VAL A 143 7.46 -17.60 -6.92
C VAL A 143 7.53 -16.44 -5.91
N LEU A 144 8.05 -16.69 -4.72
CA LEU A 144 8.22 -15.63 -3.70
C LEU A 144 9.25 -14.59 -4.14
N ALA A 145 10.33 -14.99 -4.81
CA ALA A 145 11.28 -14.06 -5.41
C ALA A 145 10.62 -13.18 -6.50
N THR A 146 9.78 -13.80 -7.35
CA THR A 146 9.01 -13.06 -8.36
C THR A 146 7.99 -12.12 -7.70
N TYR A 147 7.29 -12.56 -6.66
CA TYR A 147 6.39 -11.69 -5.88
C TYR A 147 7.14 -10.48 -5.31
N SER A 148 8.35 -10.69 -4.81
CA SER A 148 9.17 -9.61 -4.23
C SER A 148 9.60 -8.54 -5.26
N THR A 149 9.51 -8.80 -6.56
CA THR A 149 9.76 -7.77 -7.59
C THR A 149 8.75 -6.63 -7.51
N GLY A 150 7.54 -6.87 -7.00
CA GLY A 150 6.54 -5.85 -6.74
C GLY A 150 7.05 -4.72 -5.84
N ALA A 151 7.96 -5.01 -4.90
CA ALA A 151 8.57 -3.99 -4.07
C ALA A 151 9.40 -3.00 -4.90
N TYR A 152 10.27 -3.49 -5.77
CA TYR A 152 11.14 -2.64 -6.61
C TYR A 152 10.32 -1.85 -7.63
N ILE A 153 9.29 -2.47 -8.21
CA ILE A 153 8.34 -1.79 -9.08
C ILE A 153 7.64 -0.67 -8.31
N GLY A 154 7.14 -0.94 -7.10
CA GLY A 154 6.48 0.03 -6.25
C GLY A 154 7.38 1.21 -5.88
N MET A 155 8.64 0.96 -5.53
CA MET A 155 9.62 2.02 -5.26
C MET A 155 9.85 2.92 -6.48
N GLY A 156 10.08 2.35 -7.66
CA GLY A 156 10.29 3.11 -8.88
C GLY A 156 9.06 3.90 -9.32
N VAL A 157 7.89 3.25 -9.28
CA VAL A 157 6.61 3.88 -9.65
C VAL A 157 6.25 5.00 -8.68
N SER A 158 6.48 4.84 -7.38
CA SER A 158 6.14 5.86 -6.38
C SER A 158 6.92 7.17 -6.59
N LEU A 159 8.22 7.06 -6.91
CA LEU A 159 9.06 8.24 -7.20
C LEU A 159 8.53 9.00 -8.43
N GLY A 160 8.22 8.27 -9.51
CA GLY A 160 7.70 8.88 -10.73
C GLY A 160 6.30 9.47 -10.54
N LEU A 161 5.36 8.68 -10.03
CA LEU A 161 3.97 9.11 -9.85
C LEU A 161 3.83 10.24 -8.81
N GLY A 162 4.51 10.13 -7.68
CA GLY A 162 4.43 11.14 -6.63
C GLY A 162 4.93 12.50 -7.12
N GLY A 163 6.10 12.54 -7.76
CA GLY A 163 6.62 13.77 -8.35
C GLY A 163 5.71 14.33 -9.45
N LEU A 164 5.26 13.48 -10.40
CA LEU A 164 4.39 13.90 -11.49
C LEU A 164 3.07 14.49 -11.00
N ILE A 165 2.44 13.91 -9.97
CA ILE A 165 1.17 14.42 -9.43
C ILE A 165 1.41 15.78 -8.77
N VAL A 166 2.45 15.91 -7.95
CA VAL A 166 2.79 17.19 -7.29
C VAL A 166 3.09 18.28 -8.32
N ASP A 167 3.96 18.00 -9.30
CA ASP A 167 4.34 18.97 -10.32
C ASP A 167 3.15 19.37 -11.21
N PHE A 168 2.33 18.39 -11.62
CA PHE A 168 1.12 18.65 -12.38
C PHE A 168 0.14 19.53 -11.62
N TRP A 169 -0.11 19.21 -10.33
CA TRP A 169 -1.06 19.98 -9.52
C TRP A 169 -0.58 21.41 -9.30
N LYS A 170 0.68 21.62 -8.95
CA LYS A 170 1.30 22.95 -8.78
C LYS A 170 1.31 23.77 -10.07
N SER A 171 1.53 23.11 -11.21
CA SER A 171 1.51 23.78 -12.51
C SER A 171 0.08 24.18 -12.91
N ALA A 172 -0.90 23.34 -12.61
CA ALA A 172 -2.30 23.61 -12.90
C ALA A 172 -2.91 24.66 -11.96
N TYR A 173 -2.48 24.67 -10.70
CA TYR A 173 -3.00 25.53 -9.63
C TYR A 173 -1.84 26.16 -8.86
N PRO A 174 -1.18 27.21 -9.44
CA PRO A 174 -0.10 27.92 -8.76
C PRO A 174 -0.56 28.66 -7.49
N ASP A 175 -1.85 29.02 -7.43
CA ASP A 175 -2.52 29.56 -6.26
C ASP A 175 -3.52 28.51 -5.74
N THR A 176 -3.27 27.99 -4.56
CA THR A 176 -4.11 26.96 -3.91
C THR A 176 -5.55 27.44 -3.71
N ALA A 177 -5.77 28.74 -3.57
CA ALA A 177 -7.13 29.31 -3.46
C ALA A 177 -7.98 29.04 -4.73
N LEU A 178 -7.35 28.82 -5.87
CA LEU A 178 -8.00 28.50 -7.14
C LEU A 178 -8.09 26.97 -7.38
N ALA A 179 -7.46 26.16 -6.54
CA ALA A 179 -7.51 24.70 -6.65
C ALA A 179 -8.90 24.17 -6.25
N PRO A 180 -9.37 23.07 -6.87
CA PRO A 180 -10.60 22.41 -6.46
C PRO A 180 -10.59 22.09 -4.96
N PHE A 181 -11.61 22.57 -4.25
CA PHE A 181 -11.74 22.45 -2.78
C PHE A 181 -10.60 23.07 -1.96
N GLY A 182 -9.73 23.91 -2.56
CA GLY A 182 -8.56 24.49 -1.89
C GLY A 182 -7.51 23.45 -1.48
N LEU A 183 -7.41 22.34 -2.22
CA LEU A 183 -6.52 21.23 -1.88
C LEU A 183 -5.07 21.51 -2.30
N GLU A 184 -4.14 21.24 -1.39
CA GLU A 184 -2.71 21.22 -1.65
C GLU A 184 -2.28 20.00 -2.48
N SER A 185 -1.13 20.10 -3.14
CA SER A 185 -0.59 19.02 -3.98
C SER A 185 -0.40 17.70 -3.23
N TRP A 186 0.07 17.74 -1.99
CA TRP A 186 0.27 16.56 -1.17
C TRP A 186 -1.04 15.88 -0.77
N GLN A 187 -2.10 16.65 -0.52
CA GLN A 187 -3.43 16.13 -0.19
C GLN A 187 -3.99 15.30 -1.34
N VAL A 188 -3.96 15.88 -2.54
CA VAL A 188 -4.41 15.21 -3.76
C VAL A 188 -3.56 13.97 -4.07
N THR A 189 -2.26 14.05 -3.84
CA THR A 189 -1.37 12.91 -4.07
C THR A 189 -1.75 11.72 -3.17
N PHE A 190 -2.00 11.93 -1.89
CA PHE A 190 -2.50 10.85 -1.01
C PHE A 190 -3.83 10.28 -1.48
N MET A 191 -4.77 11.14 -1.90
CA MET A 191 -6.08 10.69 -2.39
C MET A 191 -5.94 9.87 -3.68
N MET A 192 -5.12 10.34 -4.63
CA MET A 192 -4.90 9.64 -5.91
C MET A 192 -4.16 8.31 -5.75
N VAL A 193 -3.22 8.23 -4.82
CA VAL A 193 -2.47 6.99 -4.54
C VAL A 193 -3.33 5.97 -3.80
N GLY A 194 -4.15 6.40 -2.86
CA GLY A 194 -5.01 5.48 -2.10
C GLY A 194 -6.21 4.96 -2.91
N PHE A 195 -6.77 5.76 -3.82
CA PHE A 195 -7.99 5.42 -4.55
C PHE A 195 -7.92 4.10 -5.34
N PRO A 196 -6.87 3.79 -6.13
CA PRO A 196 -6.82 2.56 -6.94
C PRO A 196 -6.89 1.28 -6.12
N GLY A 197 -6.34 1.27 -4.90
CA GLY A 197 -6.37 0.09 -4.04
C GLY A 197 -7.78 -0.27 -3.52
N ILE A 198 -8.75 0.66 -3.58
CA ILE A 198 -10.15 0.37 -3.24
C ILE A 198 -10.84 -0.41 -4.37
N ILE A 199 -10.39 -0.21 -5.61
CA ILE A 199 -10.99 -0.84 -6.80
C ILE A 199 -10.37 -2.21 -7.08
N LEU A 200 -9.11 -2.42 -6.70
CA LEU A 200 -8.35 -3.65 -6.91
C LEU A 200 -8.88 -4.81 -6.06
#